data_981ba2660c04e4d5d5af0fed757e0805
#
_entry.id   981ba2660c04e4d5d5af0fed757e0805
#
_cell.length_a   1.000
_cell.length_b   1.000
_cell.length_c   1.000
_cell.angle_alpha   90.00
_cell.angle_beta   90.00
_cell.angle_gamma   90.00
#
_symmetry.space_group_name_H-M   'P 1'
#
loop_
_entity.id
_entity.type
_entity.pdbx_description
1 polymer ?
#
loop_
_entity_poly.entity_id
_entity_poly.type
_entity_poly.pdbx_seq_one_letter_code
_entity_poly.pdbx_strand_id
1 'polypeptide(L)'
;MNYTQNEKIEQVTDTTMVVGVDIGSQIHYARAFDNRGRELTKRVFSFHNDLEGFNSFNLWAETLKSENKKTAVLIGCEPTGHYWFAFAKYVKNHQKRLVMVNVFKGCAFIQFIFNVNTVFKCKMFLVSWYIFAHDFSFYCCQKKK
;
A
#
# COMPACT_ATOMS: atom_id res chain seq x y z
N MET A 1 16.16 -4.15 -3.75
CA MET A 1 16.92 -3.43 -2.73
C MET A 1 16.35 -3.78 -1.37
N ASN A 2 17.17 -4.35 -0.48
CA ASN A 2 16.79 -4.67 0.89
C ASN A 2 17.27 -3.54 1.79
N TYR A 3 16.41 -2.55 2.02
CA TYR A 3 16.68 -1.51 3.01
C TYR A 3 16.50 -2.04 4.42
N THR A 4 17.37 -1.64 5.34
CA THR A 4 17.15 -1.84 6.78
C THR A 4 15.90 -1.05 7.21
N GLN A 5 15.36 -1.38 8.37
CA GLN A 5 14.16 -0.69 8.87
C GLN A 5 14.41 0.81 9.08
N ASN A 6 15.56 1.17 9.60
CA ASN A 6 15.95 2.56 9.82
C ASN A 6 16.08 3.34 8.50
N GLU A 7 16.71 2.77 7.48
CA GLU A 7 16.82 3.39 6.15
C GLU A 7 15.46 3.61 5.48
N LYS A 8 14.47 2.73 5.76
CA LYS A 8 13.09 2.94 5.28
C LYS A 8 12.41 4.12 5.95
N ILE A 9 12.67 4.30 7.23
CA ILE A 9 12.15 5.37 8.07
C ILE A 9 12.69 6.73 7.66
N GLU A 10 13.99 6.82 7.45
CA GLU A 10 14.69 8.04 7.06
C GLU A 10 14.21 8.59 5.70
N GLN A 11 13.56 7.75 4.90
CA GLN A 11 12.95 8.19 3.64
C GLN A 11 11.65 8.98 3.81
N VAL A 12 11.03 8.96 5.00
CA VAL A 12 9.78 9.66 5.27
C VAL A 12 10.08 11.00 5.92
N THR A 13 9.95 12.06 5.16
CA THR A 13 10.11 13.45 5.61
C THR A 13 8.76 14.18 5.63
N ASP A 14 8.70 15.37 6.17
CA ASP A 14 7.47 16.19 6.21
C ASP A 14 6.88 16.46 4.81
N THR A 15 7.72 16.43 3.80
CA THR A 15 7.31 16.62 2.40
C THR A 15 7.02 15.31 1.66
N THR A 16 7.14 14.18 2.33
CA THR A 16 6.87 12.85 1.75
C THR A 16 5.40 12.47 1.90
N MET A 17 4.77 12.06 0.81
CA MET A 17 3.50 11.34 0.81
C MET A 17 3.78 9.85 0.78
N VAL A 18 3.16 9.10 1.69
CA VAL A 18 3.27 7.64 1.74
C VAL A 18 2.01 7.03 1.13
N VAL A 19 2.18 6.12 0.17
CA VAL A 19 1.09 5.40 -0.47
C VAL A 19 1.22 3.92 -0.14
N GLY A 20 0.25 3.37 0.58
CA GLY A 20 0.12 1.93 0.79
C GLY A 20 -0.66 1.29 -0.35
N VAL A 21 -0.12 0.21 -0.92
CA VAL A 21 -0.78 -0.55 -2.00
C VAL A 21 -0.96 -1.99 -1.58
N ASP A 22 -2.19 -2.44 -1.60
CA ASP A 22 -2.56 -3.85 -1.46
C ASP A 22 -2.64 -4.49 -2.86
N ILE A 23 -1.86 -5.56 -3.03
CA ILE A 23 -1.67 -6.21 -4.33
C ILE A 23 -2.66 -7.36 -4.50
N GLY A 24 -3.62 -7.18 -5.38
CA GLY A 24 -4.50 -8.25 -5.86
C GLY A 24 -4.04 -8.82 -7.20
N SER A 25 -4.63 -9.92 -7.60
CA SER A 25 -4.31 -10.56 -8.90
C SER A 25 -4.78 -9.72 -10.10
N GLN A 26 -5.96 -9.14 -10.02
CA GLN A 26 -6.58 -8.35 -11.10
C GLN A 26 -6.73 -6.88 -10.72
N ILE A 27 -7.02 -6.58 -9.47
CA ILE A 27 -7.27 -5.24 -8.95
C ILE A 27 -6.38 -4.99 -7.75
N HIS A 28 -5.72 -3.85 -7.73
CA HIS A 28 -4.94 -3.34 -6.62
C HIS A 28 -5.72 -2.23 -5.91
N TYR A 29 -5.45 -2.05 -4.62
CA TYR A 29 -6.08 -1.02 -3.80
C TYR A 29 -5.02 -0.13 -3.18
N ALA A 30 -5.23 1.18 -3.19
CA ALA A 30 -4.28 2.15 -2.69
C ALA A 30 -4.92 3.17 -1.75
N ARG A 31 -4.15 3.60 -0.74
CA ARG A 31 -4.45 4.73 0.15
C ARG A 31 -3.21 5.59 0.33
N ALA A 32 -3.41 6.89 0.46
CA ALA A 32 -2.34 7.84 0.68
C ALA A 32 -2.41 8.45 2.07
N PHE A 33 -1.23 8.68 2.65
CA PHE A 33 -1.04 9.20 4.00
C PHE A 33 0.05 10.26 4.03
N ASP A 34 -0.02 11.17 5.00
CA ASP A 34 1.08 12.07 5.29
C ASP A 34 2.18 11.37 6.13
N ASN A 35 3.25 12.10 6.41
CA ASN A 35 4.36 11.63 7.24
C ASN A 35 3.95 11.31 8.70
N ARG A 36 2.81 11.82 9.17
CA ARG A 36 2.24 11.55 10.50
C ARG A 36 1.20 10.43 10.50
N GLY A 37 0.97 9.81 9.33
CA GLY A 37 -0.03 8.76 9.16
C GLY A 37 -1.47 9.23 9.07
N ARG A 38 -1.70 10.53 8.85
CA ARG A 38 -3.06 11.00 8.58
C ARG A 38 -3.42 10.66 7.15
N GLU A 39 -4.61 10.12 6.98
CA GLU A 39 -5.14 9.73 5.69
C GLU A 39 -5.45 10.97 4.84
N LEU A 40 -4.90 10.99 3.62
CA LEU A 40 -5.12 12.05 2.64
C LEU A 40 -6.27 11.74 1.68
N THR A 41 -6.77 10.52 1.70
CA THR A 41 -7.83 10.04 0.82
C THR A 41 -9.08 9.70 1.61
N LYS A 42 -10.25 10.16 1.15
CA LYS A 42 -11.56 9.82 1.75
C LYS A 42 -12.01 8.40 1.40
N ARG A 43 -11.56 7.88 0.27
CA ARG A 43 -11.94 6.56 -0.26
C ARG A 43 -10.70 5.81 -0.72
N VAL A 44 -10.78 4.48 -0.69
CA VAL A 44 -9.77 3.60 -1.30
C VAL A 44 -9.77 3.85 -2.80
N PHE A 45 -8.60 4.03 -3.39
CA PHE A 45 -8.42 4.07 -4.83
C PHE A 45 -8.16 2.65 -5.33
N SER A 46 -8.90 2.21 -6.35
CA SER A 46 -8.70 0.89 -6.98
C SER A 46 -8.23 1.05 -8.41
N PHE A 47 -7.35 0.17 -8.86
CA PHE A 47 -6.82 0.17 -10.23
C PHE A 47 -6.49 -1.26 -10.68
N HIS A 48 -6.60 -1.51 -11.99
CA HIS A 48 -6.33 -2.82 -12.57
C HIS A 48 -4.84 -3.13 -12.65
N ASN A 49 -4.51 -4.43 -12.66
CA ASN A 49 -3.13 -4.92 -12.80
C ASN A 49 -2.72 -4.95 -14.28
N ASP A 50 -2.84 -3.81 -14.95
CA ASP A 50 -2.48 -3.58 -16.35
C ASP A 50 -1.88 -2.16 -16.51
N LEU A 51 -1.42 -1.86 -17.72
CA LEU A 51 -0.77 -0.58 -18.00
C LEU A 51 -1.71 0.61 -17.82
N GLU A 52 -2.98 0.48 -18.16
CA GLU A 52 -3.97 1.54 -18.03
C GLU A 52 -4.25 1.82 -16.54
N GLY A 53 -4.41 0.77 -15.73
CA GLY A 53 -4.56 0.89 -14.29
C GLY A 53 -3.34 1.52 -13.62
N PHE A 54 -2.12 1.16 -14.06
CA PHE A 54 -0.90 1.78 -13.52
C PHE A 54 -0.77 3.26 -13.91
N ASN A 55 -1.18 3.63 -15.12
CA ASN A 55 -1.22 5.04 -15.54
C ASN A 55 -2.24 5.84 -14.72
N SER A 56 -3.42 5.28 -14.47
CA SER A 56 -4.44 5.91 -13.63
C SER A 56 -3.97 6.07 -12.17
N PHE A 57 -3.28 5.06 -11.63
CA PHE A 57 -2.63 5.15 -10.32
C PHE A 57 -1.58 6.26 -10.27
N ASN A 58 -0.75 6.35 -11.30
CA ASN A 58 0.28 7.38 -11.38
C ASN A 58 -0.32 8.79 -11.39
N LEU A 59 -1.35 9.00 -12.21
CA LEU A 59 -2.06 10.28 -12.29
C LEU A 59 -2.70 10.64 -10.93
N TRP A 60 -3.39 9.69 -10.30
CA TRP A 60 -3.98 9.86 -8.98
C TRP A 60 -2.94 10.23 -7.92
N ALA A 61 -1.80 9.54 -7.89
CA ALA A 61 -0.74 9.81 -6.93
C ALA A 61 -0.10 11.19 -7.13
N GLU A 62 0.13 11.62 -8.38
CA GLU A 62 0.67 12.95 -8.68
C GLU A 62 -0.33 14.07 -8.36
N THR A 63 -1.61 13.86 -8.62
CA THR A 63 -2.69 14.80 -8.24
C THR A 63 -2.70 15.02 -6.73
N LEU A 64 -2.76 13.93 -5.96
CA LEU A 64 -2.75 14.00 -4.49
C LEU A 64 -1.47 14.64 -3.94
N LYS A 65 -0.32 14.33 -4.54
CA LYS A 65 0.96 14.93 -4.17
C LYS A 65 0.91 16.46 -4.30
N SER A 66 0.37 16.94 -5.43
CA SER A 66 0.22 18.38 -5.70
C SER A 66 -0.78 19.04 -4.76
N GLU A 67 -1.96 18.47 -4.57
CA GLU A 67 -3.01 18.99 -3.69
C GLU A 67 -2.53 19.14 -2.24
N ASN A 68 -1.72 18.17 -1.78
CA ASN A 68 -1.20 18.16 -0.42
C ASN A 68 0.18 18.81 -0.27
N LYS A 69 0.66 19.53 -1.31
CA LYS A 69 1.96 20.23 -1.32
C LYS A 69 3.13 19.32 -0.92
N LYS A 70 3.09 18.06 -1.35
CA LYS A 70 4.17 17.10 -1.13
C LYS A 70 5.14 17.10 -2.31
N THR A 71 6.42 16.85 -2.04
CA THR A 71 7.48 16.84 -3.06
C THR A 71 7.88 15.42 -3.47
N ALA A 72 7.70 14.45 -2.58
CA ALA A 72 8.08 13.07 -2.82
C ALA A 72 6.92 12.10 -2.54
N VAL A 73 6.92 10.98 -3.28
CA VAL A 73 6.01 9.85 -3.05
C VAL A 73 6.83 8.62 -2.70
N LEU A 74 6.50 7.98 -1.59
CA LEU A 74 7.02 6.69 -1.18
C LEU A 74 5.90 5.67 -1.27
N ILE A 75 6.06 4.65 -2.11
CA ILE A 75 5.07 3.60 -2.32
C ILE A 75 5.49 2.38 -1.51
N GLY A 76 4.61 1.88 -0.65
CA GLY A 76 4.78 0.64 0.08
C GLY A 76 3.82 -0.42 -0.43
N CYS A 77 4.30 -1.61 -0.75
CA CYS A 77 3.42 -2.73 -1.09
C CYS A 77 3.89 -4.03 -0.44
N GLU A 78 2.94 -4.93 -0.18
CA GLU A 78 3.24 -6.29 0.22
C GLU A 78 3.48 -7.15 -1.02
N PRO A 79 4.60 -7.91 -1.07
CA PRO A 79 4.90 -8.79 -2.20
C PRO A 79 4.06 -10.08 -2.13
N THR A 80 2.79 -10.00 -2.50
CA THR A 80 1.89 -11.15 -2.54
C THR A 80 2.04 -11.89 -3.87
N GLY A 81 2.48 -13.14 -3.81
CA GLY A 81 2.70 -13.98 -5.00
C GLY A 81 3.63 -13.33 -6.03
N HIS A 82 3.25 -13.36 -7.29
CA HIS A 82 3.99 -12.75 -8.41
C HIS A 82 3.27 -11.50 -9.00
N TYR A 83 2.08 -11.20 -8.53
CA TYR A 83 1.23 -10.13 -9.09
C TYR A 83 1.81 -8.73 -8.94
N TRP A 84 2.71 -8.52 -7.97
CA TRP A 84 3.36 -7.24 -7.73
C TRP A 84 4.49 -6.90 -8.73
N PHE A 85 5.04 -7.89 -9.47
CA PHE A 85 6.20 -7.66 -10.35
C PHE A 85 5.92 -6.63 -11.45
N ALA A 86 4.76 -6.70 -12.10
CA ALA A 86 4.38 -5.78 -13.16
C ALA A 86 4.28 -4.34 -12.62
N PHE A 87 3.60 -4.17 -11.50
CA PHE A 87 3.48 -2.89 -10.81
C PHE A 87 4.84 -2.35 -10.35
N ALA A 88 5.67 -3.19 -9.74
CA ALA A 88 7.01 -2.79 -9.30
C ALA A 88 7.90 -2.32 -10.45
N LYS A 89 7.86 -3.04 -11.58
CA LYS A 89 8.57 -2.63 -12.79
C LYS A 89 8.08 -1.27 -13.31
N TYR A 90 6.77 -1.06 -13.34
CA TYR A 90 6.17 0.21 -13.73
C TYR A 90 6.63 1.35 -12.82
N VAL A 91 6.52 1.20 -11.50
CA VAL A 91 6.93 2.19 -10.50
C VAL A 91 8.41 2.56 -10.64
N LYS A 92 9.26 1.55 -10.84
CA LYS A 92 10.70 1.75 -11.05
C LYS A 92 11.00 2.51 -12.34
N ASN A 93 10.33 2.19 -13.44
CA ASN A 93 10.50 2.88 -14.72
C ASN A 93 10.10 4.37 -14.64
N HIS A 94 9.15 4.71 -13.76
CA HIS A 94 8.74 6.09 -13.49
C HIS A 94 9.55 6.75 -12.38
N GLN A 95 10.70 6.19 -12.01
CA GLN A 95 11.65 6.73 -11.02
C GLN A 95 11.01 6.99 -9.63
N LYS A 96 9.92 6.31 -9.32
CA LYS A 96 9.29 6.39 -8.00
C LYS A 96 9.93 5.41 -7.02
N ARG A 97 9.89 5.76 -5.74
CA ARG A 97 10.42 4.93 -4.67
C ARG A 97 9.41 3.86 -4.29
N LEU A 98 9.82 2.59 -4.36
CA LEU A 98 9.03 1.44 -3.93
C LEU A 98 9.73 0.73 -2.79
N VAL A 99 9.01 0.48 -1.71
CA VAL A 99 9.45 -0.26 -0.54
C VAL A 99 8.58 -1.50 -0.36
N MET A 100 9.22 -2.65 -0.24
CA MET A 100 8.52 -3.89 0.08
C MET A 100 8.25 -3.97 1.57
N VAL A 101 7.00 -4.22 1.93
CA VAL A 101 6.55 -4.39 3.31
C VAL A 101 6.31 -5.88 3.57
N ASN A 102 6.99 -6.45 4.57
CA ASN A 102 6.77 -7.84 4.94
C ASN A 102 5.81 -7.90 6.14
N VAL A 103 4.63 -8.47 5.93
CA VAL A 103 3.53 -8.53 6.93
C VAL A 103 3.92 -9.33 8.17
N PHE A 104 4.74 -10.38 8.04
CA PHE A 104 5.18 -11.17 9.20
C PHE A 104 6.12 -10.40 10.14
N LYS A 105 6.80 -9.37 9.62
CA LYS A 105 7.57 -8.39 10.42
C LYS A 105 6.87 -7.04 10.52
N GLY A 106 5.77 -6.86 9.87
CA GLY A 106 5.16 -5.58 9.46
C GLY A 106 4.17 -4.98 10.43
N CYS A 107 3.76 -5.68 11.50
CA CYS A 107 3.07 -4.97 12.58
C CYS A 107 3.92 -3.82 13.14
N ALA A 108 5.26 -3.98 13.11
CA ALA A 108 6.19 -2.92 13.51
C ALA A 108 6.35 -1.83 12.45
N PHE A 109 6.29 -2.15 11.15
CA PHE A 109 6.53 -1.18 10.08
C PHE A 109 5.33 -0.23 9.88
N ILE A 110 4.11 -0.76 9.87
CA ILE A 110 2.89 0.07 9.82
C ILE A 110 2.77 0.89 11.10
N GLN A 111 3.07 0.31 12.26
CA GLN A 111 3.07 0.99 13.54
C GLN A 111 4.16 2.06 13.61
N PHE A 112 5.26 1.87 12.88
CA PHE A 112 6.41 2.76 12.88
C PHE A 112 6.22 3.95 11.93
N ILE A 113 5.74 3.76 10.70
CA ILE A 113 5.45 4.87 9.78
C ILE A 113 4.39 5.80 10.38
N PHE A 114 3.47 5.26 11.15
CA PHE A 114 2.32 6.02 11.58
C PHE A 114 2.35 6.45 13.04
N ASN A 115 3.32 6.01 13.85
CA ASN A 115 3.38 6.32 15.29
C ASN A 115 1.99 6.40 15.96
N VAL A 116 1.06 5.56 15.48
CA VAL A 116 -0.36 5.62 15.83
C VAL A 116 -0.68 4.48 16.78
N ASN A 117 -1.00 4.84 18.00
CA ASN A 117 -1.55 3.94 18.98
C ASN A 117 -2.69 3.09 18.40
N THR A 118 -2.56 1.80 18.54
CA THR A 118 -3.50 0.67 18.59
C THR A 118 -4.80 0.70 17.75
N VAL A 119 -5.39 1.85 17.43
CA VAL A 119 -6.68 1.96 16.74
C VAL A 119 -6.56 1.80 15.21
N PHE A 120 -5.40 2.11 14.64
CA PHE A 120 -5.16 2.01 13.20
C PHE A 120 -4.80 0.60 12.72
N LYS A 121 -4.35 -0.28 13.64
CA LYS A 121 -4.12 -1.71 13.34
C LYS A 121 -5.36 -2.39 12.74
N CYS A 122 -6.55 -1.93 13.13
CA CYS A 122 -7.80 -2.57 12.70
C CYS A 122 -8.26 -2.17 11.28
N LYS A 123 -8.00 -0.94 10.82
CA LYS A 123 -8.62 -0.47 9.56
C LYS A 123 -7.92 -0.94 8.29
N MET A 124 -6.60 -1.04 8.26
CA MET A 124 -5.92 -1.65 7.12
C MET A 124 -6.01 -3.19 7.14
N PHE A 125 -5.98 -3.79 8.35
CA PHE A 125 -6.24 -5.23 8.50
C PHE A 125 -7.68 -5.60 8.15
N LEU A 126 -8.67 -4.72 8.40
CA LEU A 126 -10.06 -4.98 8.06
C LEU A 126 -10.31 -4.91 6.54
N VAL A 127 -9.60 -4.08 5.80
CA VAL A 127 -9.74 -4.06 4.33
C VAL A 127 -9.13 -5.32 3.72
N SER A 128 -7.96 -5.74 4.16
CA SER A 128 -7.34 -7.01 3.74
C SER A 128 -8.12 -8.21 4.24
N TRP A 129 -8.65 -8.17 5.47
CA TRP A 129 -9.42 -9.28 6.03
C TRP A 129 -10.87 -9.33 5.53
N TYR A 130 -11.46 -8.21 5.15
CA TYR A 130 -12.81 -8.20 4.56
C TYR A 130 -12.81 -8.83 3.15
N ILE A 131 -11.75 -8.61 2.39
CA ILE A 131 -11.55 -9.27 1.08
C ILE A 131 -11.21 -10.75 1.29
N PHE A 132 -10.36 -11.08 2.25
CA PHE A 132 -9.98 -12.48 2.56
C PHE A 132 -11.09 -13.29 3.22
N ALA A 133 -11.94 -12.69 4.04
CA ALA A 133 -13.06 -13.37 4.69
C ALA A 133 -14.20 -13.69 3.71
N HIS A 134 -14.38 -12.91 2.65
CA HIS A 134 -15.37 -13.24 1.62
C HIS A 134 -14.96 -14.42 0.76
N ASP A 135 -13.66 -14.61 0.49
CA ASP A 135 -13.15 -15.79 -0.24
C ASP A 135 -13.02 -17.03 0.66
N PHE A 136 -12.75 -16.86 1.97
CA PHE A 136 -12.59 -17.99 2.89
C PHE A 136 -13.93 -18.58 3.39
N SER A 137 -15.02 -17.83 3.36
CA SER A 137 -16.35 -18.34 3.69
C SER A 137 -16.82 -19.41 2.70
N PHE A 138 -16.31 -19.42 1.48
CA PHE A 138 -16.64 -20.44 0.47
C PHE A 138 -15.83 -21.74 0.65
N TYR A 139 -14.67 -21.72 1.29
CA TYR A 139 -13.81 -22.89 1.43
C TYR A 139 -14.06 -23.69 2.73
N CYS A 140 -14.61 -23.06 3.75
CA CYS A 140 -14.84 -23.73 5.04
C CYS A 140 -16.15 -24.55 5.10
N CYS A 141 -17.07 -24.35 4.14
CA CYS A 141 -18.36 -25.07 4.11
C CYS A 141 -18.30 -26.40 3.37
N GLN A 142 -17.17 -26.78 2.73
CA GLN A 142 -17.06 -28.05 1.98
C GLN A 142 -16.29 -29.16 2.69
N LYS A 143 -15.86 -29.00 3.94
CA LYS A 143 -15.19 -30.08 4.70
C LYS A 143 -15.97 -30.56 5.93
N LYS A 144 -17.29 -30.64 5.84
CA LYS A 144 -18.10 -31.45 6.76
C LYS A 144 -19.19 -32.15 5.98
N LYS A 145 -18.81 -33.24 5.32
CA LYS A 145 -19.63 -34.44 5.08
C LYS A 145 -18.72 -35.63 4.96
#